data_ef43e1150c69f72c6d9182a8cc7825f0
#
_entry.id   ef43e1150c69f72c6d9182a8cc7825f0
#
_cell.length_a   1.000
_cell.length_b   1.000
_cell.length_c   1.000
_cell.angle_alpha   90.00
_cell.angle_beta   90.00
_cell.angle_gamma   90.00
#
_symmetry.space_group_name_H-M   'P 1'
#
loop_
_entity.id
_entity.type
_entity.pdbx_description
1 polymer ?
#
loop_
_entity_poly.entity_id
_entity_poly.type
_entity_poly.pdbx_seq_one_letter_code
_entity_poly.pdbx_strand_id
1 'polypeptide(L)'
;YEWSPDGKWFLVVYLPYNRWNGDVGLASADGKRLINLTESGYECYKPKWMMGGEAIIWFSGRHGMKSHGSWGSESDAYAMFLTQSSYDKFNLTESEHKQFKEAEDKKKKEDKKEDNEKEEKKKDETLEPLVFDLDQAKDRVKRLTLHSSDLSDAILTKDGSKLYYLSSFEKGFDLWVRDIKKEETKLLSKIGTGNGELKL
;
A
#
# COMPACT_ATOMS: atom_id res chain seq x y z
N TYR A 1 -3.21 4.99 13.38
CA TYR A 1 -1.90 5.45 12.89
C TYR A 1 -0.94 4.28 12.72
N GLU A 2 -0.01 4.42 11.81
CA GLU A 2 1.07 3.46 11.58
C GLU A 2 2.40 4.22 11.42
N TRP A 3 3.46 3.75 12.09
CA TRP A 3 4.79 4.33 11.95
C TRP A 3 5.39 4.03 10.57
N SER A 4 6.10 5.00 10.01
CA SER A 4 6.92 4.75 8.85
C SER A 4 8.06 3.78 9.19
N PRO A 5 8.55 3.00 8.21
CA PRO A 5 9.68 2.09 8.43
C PRO A 5 10.93 2.75 9.00
N ASP A 6 11.18 4.03 8.71
CA ASP A 6 12.33 4.81 9.23
C ASP A 6 12.03 5.50 10.58
N GLY A 7 10.83 5.32 11.15
CA GLY A 7 10.43 5.91 12.43
C GLY A 7 10.31 7.43 12.47
N LYS A 8 10.28 8.11 11.32
CA LYS A 8 10.25 9.59 11.25
C LYS A 8 8.87 10.17 10.98
N TRP A 9 7.92 9.34 10.55
CA TRP A 9 6.59 9.74 10.15
C TRP A 9 5.52 8.81 10.71
N PHE A 10 4.32 9.36 10.85
CA PHE A 10 3.10 8.61 11.09
C PHE A 10 2.21 8.69 9.86
N LEU A 11 1.67 7.57 9.46
CA LEU A 11 0.56 7.50 8.53
C LEU A 11 -0.73 7.59 9.34
N VAL A 12 -1.56 8.58 9.06
CA VAL A 12 -2.75 8.89 9.85
C VAL A 12 -3.98 9.06 8.97
N VAL A 13 -5.15 8.80 9.53
CA VAL A 13 -6.42 9.31 9.01
C VAL A 13 -6.83 10.48 9.88
N TYR A 14 -7.20 11.59 9.28
CA TYR A 14 -7.66 12.77 9.98
C TYR A 14 -8.82 13.43 9.22
N LEU A 15 -9.62 14.21 9.93
CA LEU A 15 -10.71 14.99 9.34
C LEU A 15 -10.19 16.40 9.03
N PRO A 16 -10.07 16.77 7.76
CA PRO A 16 -9.77 18.15 7.40
C PRO A 16 -10.85 19.12 7.90
N TYR A 17 -10.44 20.37 8.18
CA TYR A 17 -11.37 21.38 8.65
C TYR A 17 -12.61 21.51 7.75
N ASN A 18 -13.81 21.54 8.34
CA ASN A 18 -15.10 21.58 7.65
C ASN A 18 -15.41 20.41 6.71
N ARG A 19 -14.80 19.24 6.93
CA ARG A 19 -15.12 18.01 6.20
C ARG A 19 -15.55 16.90 7.15
N TRP A 20 -16.43 16.03 6.66
CA TRP A 20 -16.88 14.83 7.38
C TRP A 20 -16.12 13.58 6.94
N ASN A 21 -15.49 13.63 5.77
CA ASN A 21 -14.74 12.52 5.20
C ASN A 21 -13.27 12.60 5.62
N GLY A 22 -12.73 11.47 6.05
CA GLY A 22 -11.33 11.35 6.43
C GLY A 22 -10.41 11.40 5.21
N ASP A 23 -9.28 12.07 5.35
CA ASP A 23 -8.16 12.02 4.43
C ASP A 23 -6.98 11.27 5.06
N VAL A 24 -6.14 10.67 4.21
CA VAL A 24 -4.86 10.09 4.63
C VAL A 24 -3.79 11.18 4.63
N GLY A 25 -3.03 11.24 5.70
CA GLY A 25 -1.95 12.22 5.86
C GLY A 25 -0.68 11.62 6.44
N LEU A 26 0.42 12.33 6.25
CA LEU A 26 1.70 12.09 6.89
C LEU A 26 1.93 13.15 7.96
N ALA A 27 2.04 12.72 9.20
CA ALA A 27 2.46 13.55 10.33
C ALA A 27 3.92 13.26 10.67
N SER A 28 4.74 14.29 10.80
CA SER A 28 6.14 14.10 11.25
C SER A 28 6.19 13.67 12.70
N ALA A 29 7.18 12.86 13.07
CA ALA A 29 7.34 12.33 14.43
C ALA A 29 7.52 13.42 15.48
N ASP A 30 8.04 14.60 15.11
CA ASP A 30 8.15 15.78 15.99
C ASP A 30 6.87 16.60 16.10
N GLY A 31 5.79 16.19 15.43
CA GLY A 31 4.47 16.83 15.46
C GLY A 31 4.37 18.17 14.73
N LYS A 32 5.41 18.62 14.03
CA LYS A 32 5.42 19.97 13.42
C LYS A 32 4.82 20.02 12.02
N ARG A 33 4.73 18.90 11.34
CA ARG A 33 4.28 18.84 9.94
C ARG A 33 3.15 17.83 9.80
N LEU A 34 2.09 18.22 9.10
CA LEU A 34 1.02 17.35 8.62
C LEU A 34 0.84 17.64 7.13
N ILE A 35 1.00 16.61 6.32
CA ILE A 35 0.85 16.67 4.87
C ILE A 35 -0.36 15.85 4.47
N ASN A 36 -1.34 16.47 3.79
CA ASN A 36 -2.47 15.75 3.24
C ASN A 36 -2.05 15.02 1.96
N LEU A 37 -2.18 13.70 1.94
CA LEU A 37 -1.80 12.89 0.78
C LEU A 37 -2.95 12.71 -0.20
N THR A 38 -4.17 12.55 0.28
CA THR A 38 -5.30 12.16 -0.57
C THR A 38 -6.11 13.34 -1.08
N GLU A 39 -6.42 14.32 -0.24
CA GLU A 39 -7.27 15.48 -0.57
C GLU A 39 -8.50 15.09 -1.42
N SER A 40 -9.10 13.94 -1.09
CA SER A 40 -9.94 13.25 -2.06
C SER A 40 -11.40 13.75 -2.07
N GLY A 41 -11.89 14.28 -0.98
CA GLY A 41 -13.31 14.58 -0.77
C GLY A 41 -14.20 13.34 -0.56
N TYR A 42 -13.64 12.15 -0.63
CA TYR A 42 -14.27 10.88 -0.29
C TYR A 42 -13.64 10.31 0.96
N GLU A 43 -14.40 9.47 1.69
CA GLU A 43 -13.86 8.77 2.85
C GLU A 43 -12.62 7.96 2.46
N CYS A 44 -11.50 8.21 3.16
CA CYS A 44 -10.25 7.47 3.05
C CYS A 44 -9.90 6.90 4.41
N TYR A 45 -9.64 5.61 4.51
CA TYR A 45 -9.43 4.93 5.78
C TYR A 45 -8.47 3.74 5.66
N LYS A 46 -8.02 3.22 6.83
CA LYS A 46 -7.08 2.10 6.97
C LYS A 46 -5.81 2.24 6.10
N PRO A 47 -5.09 3.35 6.18
CA PRO A 47 -3.84 3.49 5.45
C PRO A 47 -2.77 2.57 6.04
N LYS A 48 -1.94 1.97 5.18
CA LYS A 48 -0.80 1.12 5.55
C LYS A 48 0.42 1.41 4.69
N TRP A 49 1.60 1.29 5.30
CA TRP A 49 2.86 1.30 4.58
C TRP A 49 3.07 -0.01 3.82
N MET A 50 3.50 0.07 2.57
CA MET A 50 3.75 -1.07 1.71
C MET A 50 5.10 -0.94 1.01
N MET A 51 5.59 -2.06 0.47
CA MET A 51 6.84 -2.11 -0.32
C MET A 51 8.05 -1.51 0.43
N GLY A 52 8.16 -1.74 1.75
CA GLY A 52 9.25 -1.20 2.55
C GLY A 52 9.23 0.32 2.75
N GLY A 53 8.09 0.97 2.55
CA GLY A 53 7.92 2.42 2.64
C GLY A 53 7.96 3.14 1.29
N GLU A 54 8.08 2.42 0.18
CA GLU A 54 8.02 2.99 -1.18
C GLU A 54 6.59 3.32 -1.62
N ALA A 55 5.59 2.73 -0.97
CA ALA A 55 4.18 2.96 -1.26
C ALA A 55 3.34 2.95 0.02
N ILE A 56 2.17 3.56 -0.07
CA ILE A 56 1.09 3.43 0.90
C ILE A 56 -0.14 2.87 0.22
N ILE A 57 -0.96 2.11 0.94
CA ILE A 57 -2.30 1.73 0.51
C ILE A 57 -3.34 2.29 1.46
N TRP A 58 -4.56 2.50 0.98
CA TRP A 58 -5.73 2.89 1.77
C TRP A 58 -7.01 2.43 1.09
N PHE A 59 -8.11 2.48 1.81
CA PHE A 59 -9.44 2.23 1.26
C PHE A 59 -10.20 3.53 1.03
N SER A 60 -10.97 3.58 -0.05
CA SER A 60 -11.86 4.70 -0.32
C SER A 60 -13.11 4.27 -1.07
N GLY A 61 -14.24 4.86 -0.70
CA GLY A 61 -15.51 4.68 -1.38
C GLY A 61 -15.68 5.52 -2.66
N ARG A 62 -14.59 6.02 -3.25
CA ARG A 62 -14.66 6.94 -4.41
C ARG A 62 -15.43 6.37 -5.59
N HIS A 63 -15.18 5.10 -5.93
CA HIS A 63 -15.81 4.40 -7.06
C HIS A 63 -16.85 3.37 -6.64
N GLY A 64 -16.98 3.12 -5.33
CA GLY A 64 -17.93 2.15 -4.81
C GLY A 64 -19.38 2.60 -4.89
N MET A 65 -20.28 1.62 -4.93
CA MET A 65 -21.71 1.88 -4.86
C MET A 65 -22.05 2.56 -3.54
N LYS A 66 -22.79 3.66 -3.60
CA LYS A 66 -23.27 4.38 -2.42
C LYS A 66 -24.57 3.75 -1.93
N SER A 67 -24.67 3.52 -0.63
CA SER A 67 -25.92 3.11 -0.03
C SER A 67 -26.94 4.24 0.04
N HIS A 68 -28.21 3.89 0.19
CA HIS A 68 -29.28 4.86 0.35
C HIS A 68 -29.03 5.78 1.57
N GLY A 69 -29.28 7.07 1.39
CA GLY A 69 -29.14 8.06 2.47
C GLY A 69 -27.71 8.31 2.93
N SER A 70 -26.72 7.96 2.14
CA SER A 70 -25.27 8.15 2.46
C SER A 70 -24.78 7.33 3.67
N TRP A 71 -25.43 6.23 3.99
CA TRP A 71 -25.06 5.34 5.09
C TRP A 71 -23.99 4.33 4.69
N GLY A 72 -22.90 4.81 4.13
CA GLY A 72 -21.79 3.98 3.72
C GLY A 72 -21.66 3.80 2.19
N SER A 73 -20.61 3.15 1.79
CA SER A 73 -20.33 2.81 0.41
C SER A 73 -19.43 1.56 0.38
N GLU A 74 -19.58 0.78 -0.68
CA GLU A 74 -18.53 -0.15 -1.04
C GLU A 74 -17.21 0.61 -1.27
N SER A 75 -16.10 -0.06 -1.12
CA SER A 75 -14.78 0.54 -1.17
C SER A 75 -13.84 -0.19 -2.10
N ASP A 76 -12.79 0.50 -2.46
CA ASP A 76 -11.68 0.00 -3.22
C ASP A 76 -10.36 0.22 -2.46
N ALA A 77 -9.40 -0.65 -2.70
CA ALA A 77 -8.03 -0.42 -2.28
C ALA A 77 -7.29 0.41 -3.33
N TYR A 78 -6.62 1.46 -2.87
CA TYR A 78 -5.77 2.33 -3.67
C TYR A 78 -4.34 2.23 -3.17
N ALA A 79 -3.37 2.45 -4.06
CA ALA A 79 -1.98 2.67 -3.71
C ALA A 79 -1.50 4.02 -4.22
N MET A 80 -0.67 4.71 -3.45
CA MET A 80 0.13 5.85 -3.85
C MET A 80 1.60 5.47 -3.75
N PHE A 81 2.34 5.71 -4.82
CA PHE A 81 3.78 5.46 -4.86
C PHE A 81 4.52 6.75 -4.55
N LEU A 82 5.41 6.70 -3.57
CA LEU A 82 6.04 7.89 -3.00
C LEU A 82 7.20 8.43 -3.85
N THR A 83 7.67 7.65 -4.82
CA THR A 83 8.67 8.07 -5.81
C THR A 83 8.27 7.66 -7.22
N GLN A 84 8.79 8.35 -8.24
CA GLN A 84 8.58 7.96 -9.62
C GLN A 84 9.15 6.56 -9.90
N SER A 85 10.32 6.25 -9.34
CA SER A 85 10.97 4.95 -9.51
C SER A 85 10.10 3.79 -9.00
N SER A 86 9.48 3.92 -7.82
CA SER A 86 8.59 2.90 -7.28
C SER A 86 7.32 2.73 -8.13
N TYR A 87 6.80 3.84 -8.67
CA TYR A 87 5.66 3.82 -9.58
C TYR A 87 5.98 3.13 -10.91
N ASP A 88 7.13 3.44 -11.51
CA ASP A 88 7.58 2.82 -12.76
C ASP A 88 7.81 1.32 -12.58
N LYS A 89 8.46 0.92 -11.50
CA LYS A 89 8.65 -0.49 -11.12
C LYS A 89 7.32 -1.23 -10.96
N PHE A 90 6.34 -0.58 -10.33
CA PHE A 90 4.99 -1.15 -10.19
C PHE A 90 4.28 -1.29 -11.53
N ASN A 91 4.48 -0.41 -12.49
CA ASN A 91 3.84 -0.45 -13.81
C ASN A 91 4.55 -1.38 -14.82
N LEU A 92 5.68 -2.00 -14.49
CA LEU A 92 6.32 -2.96 -15.37
C LEU A 92 5.34 -4.08 -15.78
N THR A 93 5.37 -4.47 -17.02
CA THR A 93 4.67 -5.67 -17.53
C THR A 93 5.19 -6.94 -16.86
N GLU A 94 4.47 -8.06 -17.00
CA GLU A 94 4.90 -9.34 -16.41
C GLU A 94 6.31 -9.74 -16.89
N SER A 95 6.60 -9.56 -18.18
CA SER A 95 7.91 -9.88 -18.75
C SER A 95 9.03 -8.98 -18.25
N GLU A 96 8.79 -7.67 -18.18
CA GLU A 96 9.76 -6.69 -17.66
C GLU A 96 10.00 -6.89 -16.16
N HIS A 97 8.94 -7.15 -15.39
CA HIS A 97 9.06 -7.44 -13.97
C HIS A 97 9.90 -8.69 -13.70
N LYS A 98 9.75 -9.74 -14.52
CA LYS A 98 10.56 -10.96 -14.43
C LYS A 98 12.04 -10.66 -14.70
N GLN A 99 12.34 -9.92 -15.77
CA GLN A 99 13.69 -9.52 -16.10
C GLN A 99 14.33 -8.64 -15.01
N PHE A 100 13.55 -7.70 -14.48
CA PHE A 100 13.99 -6.84 -13.39
C PHE A 100 14.36 -7.65 -12.14
N LYS A 101 13.51 -8.62 -11.77
CA LYS A 101 13.73 -9.49 -10.62
C LYS A 101 14.96 -10.39 -10.80
N GLU A 102 15.15 -10.95 -12.00
CA GLU A 102 16.37 -11.73 -12.33
C GLU A 102 17.64 -10.89 -12.24
N ALA A 103 17.58 -9.62 -12.63
CA ALA A 103 18.71 -8.67 -12.51
C ALA A 103 19.01 -8.30 -11.05
N GLU A 104 17.97 -8.03 -10.24
CA GLU A 104 18.15 -7.79 -8.80
C GLU A 104 18.75 -9.02 -8.08
N ASP A 105 18.28 -10.22 -8.40
CA ASP A 105 18.78 -11.45 -7.78
C ASP A 105 20.25 -11.74 -8.16
N LYS A 106 20.67 -11.37 -9.37
CA LYS A 106 22.07 -11.45 -9.79
C LYS A 106 22.95 -10.48 -9.01
N LYS A 107 22.55 -9.22 -8.91
CA LYS A 107 23.28 -8.21 -8.12
C LYS A 107 23.43 -8.63 -6.66
N LYS A 108 22.36 -9.08 -6.01
CA LYS A 108 22.41 -9.58 -4.62
C LYS A 108 23.35 -10.79 -4.43
N LYS A 109 23.54 -11.62 -5.47
CA LYS A 109 24.48 -12.73 -5.43
C LYS A 109 25.93 -12.29 -5.63
N GLU A 110 26.15 -11.24 -6.42
CA GLU A 110 27.48 -10.63 -6.63
C GLU A 110 27.94 -9.89 -5.37
N ASP A 111 27.08 -9.04 -4.80
CA ASP A 111 27.36 -8.30 -3.56
C ASP A 111 27.68 -9.25 -2.38
N LYS A 112 26.94 -10.39 -2.25
CA LYS A 112 27.22 -11.41 -1.23
C LYS A 112 28.56 -12.14 -1.42
N LYS A 113 29.11 -12.17 -2.61
CA LYS A 113 30.44 -12.78 -2.86
C LYS A 113 31.58 -11.84 -2.48
N GLU A 114 31.36 -10.53 -2.61
CA GLU A 114 32.34 -9.51 -2.19
C GLU A 114 32.35 -9.28 -0.68
N ASP A 115 31.18 -9.42 0.01
CA ASP A 115 31.09 -9.25 1.46
C ASP A 115 31.65 -10.42 2.27
N ASN A 116 31.85 -11.60 1.69
CA ASN A 116 32.50 -12.74 2.39
C ASN A 116 34.01 -12.55 2.63
N GLU A 117 34.61 -11.47 2.15
CA GLU A 117 36.03 -11.12 2.41
C GLU A 117 36.21 -10.00 3.44
N LYS A 118 35.14 -9.44 4.03
CA LYS A 118 35.24 -8.38 5.05
C LYS A 118 34.43 -8.75 6.29
N GLU A 119 35.21 -9.00 7.37
CA GLU A 119 34.77 -9.31 8.72
C GLU A 119 33.57 -8.50 9.26
N GLU A 120 32.79 -9.21 10.09
CA GLU A 120 31.72 -8.76 10.98
C GLU A 120 31.97 -7.36 11.61
N LYS A 121 31.44 -6.33 11.01
CA LYS A 121 31.06 -5.13 11.74
C LYS A 121 29.54 -5.19 11.94
N LYS A 122 29.11 -5.30 13.22
CA LYS A 122 27.73 -5.02 13.63
C LYS A 122 27.25 -3.77 12.91
N LYS A 123 26.41 -3.93 11.89
CA LYS A 123 25.63 -2.82 11.34
C LYS A 123 24.67 -2.42 12.47
N ASP A 124 24.95 -1.29 13.09
CA ASP A 124 23.94 -0.49 13.75
C ASP A 124 22.85 -0.28 12.68
N GLU A 125 21.65 -0.83 12.88
CA GLU A 125 20.54 -0.73 11.95
C GLU A 125 20.01 0.73 11.97
N THR A 126 20.78 1.66 11.47
CA THR A 126 20.28 2.98 11.13
C THR A 126 19.38 2.80 9.91
N LEU A 127 18.07 2.77 10.16
CA LEU A 127 17.05 2.69 9.13
C LEU A 127 17.27 3.84 8.13
N GLU A 128 17.41 3.48 6.85
CA GLU A 128 17.60 4.49 5.81
C GLU A 128 16.36 5.42 5.77
N PRO A 129 16.58 6.75 5.69
CA PRO A 129 15.47 7.69 5.60
C PRO A 129 14.61 7.41 4.37
N LEU A 130 13.30 7.40 4.55
CA LEU A 130 12.38 7.30 3.42
C LEU A 130 12.51 8.52 2.50
N VAL A 131 12.53 8.27 1.21
CA VAL A 131 12.55 9.31 0.18
C VAL A 131 11.14 9.54 -0.32
N PHE A 132 10.68 10.79 -0.26
CA PHE A 132 9.39 11.22 -0.77
C PHE A 132 9.57 12.25 -1.87
N ASP A 133 8.94 12.00 -3.00
CA ASP A 133 8.63 12.99 -4.01
C ASP A 133 7.12 13.21 -4.00
N LEU A 134 6.67 14.18 -3.22
CA LEU A 134 5.25 14.42 -3.01
C LEU A 134 4.63 15.40 -4.02
N ASP A 135 5.42 16.14 -4.78
CA ASP A 135 4.91 17.18 -5.69
C ASP A 135 3.97 16.61 -6.77
N GLN A 136 4.21 15.38 -7.20
CA GLN A 136 3.38 14.67 -8.18
C GLN A 136 2.83 13.35 -7.65
N ALA A 137 2.78 13.17 -6.34
CA ALA A 137 2.34 11.91 -5.73
C ALA A 137 0.90 11.52 -6.11
N LYS A 138 0.02 12.49 -6.34
CA LYS A 138 -1.36 12.26 -6.76
C LYS A 138 -1.48 11.64 -8.16
N ASP A 139 -0.51 11.87 -9.03
CA ASP A 139 -0.46 11.27 -10.37
C ASP A 139 0.01 9.81 -10.33
N ARG A 140 0.64 9.42 -9.21
CA ARG A 140 1.12 8.07 -8.95
C ARG A 140 0.17 7.25 -8.08
N VAL A 141 -1.12 7.46 -8.24
CA VAL A 141 -2.17 6.70 -7.54
C VAL A 141 -2.75 5.64 -8.48
N LYS A 142 -2.88 4.41 -7.97
CA LYS A 142 -3.53 3.28 -8.66
C LYS A 142 -4.64 2.70 -7.82
N ARG A 143 -5.78 2.39 -8.46
CA ARG A 143 -6.81 1.52 -7.90
C ARG A 143 -6.34 0.08 -8.03
N LEU A 144 -6.26 -0.64 -6.91
CA LEU A 144 -5.73 -2.00 -6.87
C LEU A 144 -6.80 -3.07 -6.99
N THR A 145 -8.01 -2.83 -6.50
CA THR A 145 -9.14 -3.76 -6.62
C THR A 145 -9.83 -3.62 -7.96
N LEU A 146 -10.33 -4.72 -8.52
CA LEU A 146 -11.07 -4.72 -9.78
C LEU A 146 -12.53 -4.32 -9.55
N HIS A 147 -13.13 -4.81 -8.47
CA HIS A 147 -14.51 -4.56 -8.08
C HIS A 147 -14.55 -3.93 -6.70
N SER A 148 -15.43 -2.97 -6.52
CA SER A 148 -15.73 -2.41 -5.21
C SER A 148 -16.50 -3.43 -4.37
N SER A 149 -16.26 -3.41 -3.06
CA SER A 149 -16.92 -4.31 -2.10
C SER A 149 -16.74 -3.78 -0.68
N ASP A 150 -17.31 -4.45 0.29
CA ASP A 150 -16.90 -4.26 1.68
C ASP A 150 -15.51 -4.84 1.86
N LEU A 151 -14.55 -4.01 2.29
CA LEU A 151 -13.16 -4.38 2.53
C LEU A 151 -12.84 -4.33 4.02
N SER A 152 -12.29 -5.43 4.55
CA SER A 152 -11.81 -5.47 5.93
C SER A 152 -10.32 -5.13 6.01
N ASP A 153 -9.49 -5.71 5.15
CA ASP A 153 -8.06 -5.45 5.12
C ASP A 153 -7.43 -5.78 3.78
N ALA A 154 -6.24 -5.22 3.51
CA ALA A 154 -5.45 -5.52 2.34
C ALA A 154 -3.95 -5.35 2.58
N ILE A 155 -3.15 -6.16 1.89
CA ILE A 155 -1.70 -6.05 1.87
C ILE A 155 -1.16 -6.28 0.46
N LEU A 156 -0.16 -5.50 0.08
CA LEU A 156 0.57 -5.62 -1.16
C LEU A 156 1.93 -6.29 -0.89
N THR A 157 2.31 -7.25 -1.72
CA THR A 157 3.64 -7.89 -1.60
C THR A 157 4.78 -6.87 -1.75
N LYS A 158 5.95 -7.16 -1.17
CA LYS A 158 7.12 -6.25 -1.23
C LYS A 158 7.53 -5.87 -2.65
N ASP A 159 7.33 -6.77 -3.60
CA ASP A 159 7.62 -6.53 -5.02
C ASP A 159 6.46 -5.91 -5.80
N GLY A 160 5.34 -5.59 -5.14
CA GLY A 160 4.16 -5.00 -5.75
C GLY A 160 3.39 -5.92 -6.71
N SER A 161 3.73 -7.23 -6.76
CA SER A 161 3.15 -8.13 -7.76
C SER A 161 1.78 -8.68 -7.40
N LYS A 162 1.46 -8.79 -6.10
CA LYS A 162 0.20 -9.36 -5.63
C LYS A 162 -0.42 -8.54 -4.51
N LEU A 163 -1.73 -8.35 -4.62
CA LEU A 163 -2.59 -7.81 -3.57
C LEU A 163 -3.36 -8.96 -2.93
N TYR A 164 -3.23 -9.15 -1.62
CA TYR A 164 -4.10 -9.98 -0.82
C TYR A 164 -5.08 -9.09 -0.08
N TYR A 165 -6.36 -9.44 -0.07
CA TYR A 165 -7.37 -8.62 0.59
C TYR A 165 -8.54 -9.44 1.11
N LEU A 166 -9.15 -8.97 2.18
CA LEU A 166 -10.36 -9.51 2.78
C LEU A 166 -11.55 -8.72 2.26
N SER A 167 -12.41 -9.38 1.50
CA SER A 167 -13.58 -8.79 0.87
C SER A 167 -14.83 -9.61 1.13
N SER A 168 -15.94 -8.91 1.38
CA SER A 168 -17.26 -9.50 1.52
C SER A 168 -18.13 -9.14 0.32
N PHE A 169 -18.54 -10.16 -0.44
CA PHE A 169 -19.50 -10.03 -1.53
C PHE A 169 -20.88 -10.62 -1.16
N GLU A 170 -20.93 -11.52 -0.18
CA GLU A 170 -22.16 -12.16 0.29
C GLU A 170 -22.27 -12.08 1.81
N LYS A 171 -21.72 -13.07 2.52
CA LYS A 171 -21.72 -13.15 3.97
C LYS A 171 -20.32 -13.36 4.51
N GLY A 172 -19.85 -12.37 5.29
CA GLY A 172 -18.51 -12.40 5.89
C GLY A 172 -17.40 -12.16 4.87
N PHE A 173 -16.20 -11.93 5.41
CA PHE A 173 -15.03 -11.65 4.60
C PHE A 173 -14.29 -12.92 4.23
N ASP A 174 -14.01 -13.05 2.96
CA ASP A 174 -13.19 -14.11 2.37
C ASP A 174 -11.86 -13.56 1.91
N LEU A 175 -10.84 -14.43 1.84
CA LEU A 175 -9.51 -14.05 1.38
C LEU A 175 -9.41 -14.15 -0.13
N TRP A 176 -9.11 -13.03 -0.76
CA TRP A 176 -8.90 -12.88 -2.19
C TRP A 176 -7.45 -12.54 -2.50
N VAL A 177 -7.02 -12.92 -3.70
CA VAL A 177 -5.73 -12.50 -4.25
C VAL A 177 -5.92 -11.94 -5.65
N ARG A 178 -5.29 -10.79 -5.90
CA ARG A 178 -5.13 -10.22 -7.23
C ARG A 178 -3.66 -10.28 -7.61
N ASP A 179 -3.37 -10.97 -8.69
CA ASP A 179 -2.08 -10.88 -9.38
C ASP A 179 -2.11 -9.63 -10.25
N ILE A 180 -1.34 -8.62 -9.85
CA ILE A 180 -1.33 -7.30 -10.50
C ILE A 180 -0.74 -7.40 -11.91
N LYS A 181 0.28 -8.24 -12.09
CA LYS A 181 1.00 -8.36 -13.36
C LYS A 181 0.22 -9.13 -14.41
N LYS A 182 -0.58 -10.10 -13.97
CA LYS A 182 -1.44 -10.91 -14.84
C LYS A 182 -2.85 -10.35 -14.97
N GLU A 183 -3.18 -9.34 -14.15
CA GLU A 183 -4.54 -8.78 -14.03
C GLU A 183 -5.61 -9.80 -13.65
N GLU A 184 -5.20 -10.88 -12.97
CA GLU A 184 -6.08 -11.94 -12.52
C GLU A 184 -6.50 -11.74 -11.06
N THR A 185 -7.78 -11.97 -10.78
CA THR A 185 -8.32 -11.95 -9.42
C THR A 185 -9.04 -13.27 -9.14
N LYS A 186 -8.80 -13.86 -7.97
CA LYS A 186 -9.43 -15.11 -7.57
C LYS A 186 -9.63 -15.21 -6.07
N LEU A 187 -10.66 -15.94 -5.70
CA LEU A 187 -10.88 -16.36 -4.31
C LEU A 187 -9.77 -17.32 -3.92
N LEU A 188 -9.05 -17.00 -2.86
CA LEU A 188 -7.98 -17.84 -2.33
C LEU A 188 -8.53 -18.81 -1.27
N SER A 189 -9.37 -18.30 -0.37
CA SER A 189 -10.00 -19.11 0.69
C SER A 189 -11.32 -18.50 1.13
N LYS A 190 -12.33 -19.37 1.29
CA LYS A 190 -13.59 -19.04 1.96
C LYS A 190 -13.36 -19.09 3.47
N ILE A 191 -13.45 -17.96 4.13
CA ILE A 191 -13.24 -17.83 5.59
C ILE A 191 -14.58 -17.48 6.25
N GLY A 192 -15.36 -16.58 5.65
CA GLY A 192 -16.66 -16.13 6.18
C GLY A 192 -16.52 -15.38 7.51
N THR A 193 -15.40 -14.71 7.77
CA THR A 193 -15.16 -14.00 9.04
C THR A 193 -15.94 -12.68 9.09
N GLY A 194 -16.27 -12.22 10.31
CA GLY A 194 -16.90 -10.90 10.51
C GLY A 194 -15.92 -9.73 10.37
N ASN A 195 -14.64 -9.96 10.58
CA ASN A 195 -13.54 -8.97 10.44
C ASN A 195 -12.20 -9.72 10.40
N GLY A 196 -11.14 -9.06 9.93
CA GLY A 196 -9.81 -9.64 9.90
C GLY A 196 -8.72 -8.62 9.63
N GLU A 197 -7.49 -9.00 9.96
CA GLU A 197 -6.28 -8.26 9.66
C GLU A 197 -5.30 -9.19 8.96
N LEU A 198 -4.60 -8.67 7.95
CA LEU A 198 -3.57 -9.38 7.20
C LEU A 198 -2.20 -8.84 7.58
N LYS A 199 -1.23 -9.75 7.75
CA LYS A 199 0.19 -9.44 7.99
C LYS A 199 1.07 -10.26 7.05
N LEU A 200 2.14 -9.64 6.57
CA LEU A 200 3.21 -10.28 5.79
C LEU A 200 4.36 -10.64 6.71
#